data_0e71873d008f93a0219938842a0f7f4d
#
_entry.id   0e71873d008f93a0219938842a0f7f4d
#
_cell.length_a   1.000
_cell.length_b   1.000
_cell.length_c   1.000
_cell.angle_alpha   90.00
_cell.angle_beta   90.00
_cell.angle_gamma   90.00
#
_symmetry.space_group_name_H-M   'P 1'
#
loop_
_entity.id
_entity.type
_entity.pdbx_description
1 polymer ?
#
loop_
_entity_poly.entity_id
_entity_poly.type
_entity_poly.pdbx_seq_one_letter_code
_entity_poly.pdbx_strand_id
1 'polypeptide(L)'
;MMQKDLVLSINEYAYVLDRTKGNVLCHVGPTKTSLSQSDELVRFDSRSKKFLPCGYNEAISLFASAPENWYLVLKNPTKSGRRPTVGTSNNLPEDIEVGRKINIPGPVSFALYPGQMAKVVKGH
;
A
#
# COMPACT_ATOMS: atom_id res chain seq x y z
N MET A 1 21.21 -14.78 14.15
CA MET A 1 20.56 -14.43 12.90
C MET A 1 20.13 -13.00 12.88
N MET A 2 20.37 -12.35 11.77
CA MET A 2 20.12 -10.92 11.68
C MET A 2 18.66 -10.64 11.39
N GLN A 3 18.04 -9.86 12.26
CA GLN A 3 16.74 -9.27 11.97
C GLN A 3 16.98 -8.06 11.08
N LYS A 4 16.11 -7.88 10.10
CA LYS A 4 16.11 -6.68 9.28
C LYS A 4 15.08 -5.71 9.80
N ASP A 5 15.41 -4.44 9.74
CA ASP A 5 14.44 -3.39 10.06
C ASP A 5 13.82 -2.87 8.77
N LEU A 6 12.52 -2.74 8.77
CA LEU A 6 11.80 -2.04 7.72
C LEU A 6 11.63 -0.60 8.19
N VAL A 7 12.34 0.32 7.54
CA VAL A 7 12.25 1.75 7.86
C VAL A 7 11.51 2.44 6.72
N LEU A 8 10.34 3.00 7.04
CA LEU A 8 9.53 3.73 6.07
C LEU A 8 9.52 5.19 6.47
N SER A 9 9.86 6.06 5.53
CA SER A 9 9.79 7.49 5.70
C SER A 9 8.36 7.98 5.48
N ILE A 10 8.15 9.26 5.70
CA ILE A 10 6.85 9.87 5.42
C ILE A 10 6.49 9.63 3.94
N ASN A 11 5.22 9.30 3.68
CA ASN A 11 4.69 9.04 2.33
C ASN A 11 5.22 7.77 1.67
N GLU A 12 5.73 6.83 2.47
CA GLU A 12 6.15 5.52 1.97
C GLU A 12 5.31 4.42 2.59
N TYR A 13 5.16 3.31 1.85
CA TYR A 13 4.48 2.13 2.38
C TYR A 13 5.07 0.87 1.75
N ALA A 14 4.81 -0.28 2.38
CA ALA A 14 5.30 -1.57 1.91
C ALA A 14 4.38 -2.69 2.39
N TYR A 15 4.43 -3.82 1.69
CA TYR A 15 3.69 -5.02 2.08
C TYR A 15 4.65 -6.05 2.65
N VAL A 16 4.25 -6.70 3.73
CA VAL A 16 5.04 -7.74 4.40
C VAL A 16 4.18 -8.98 4.55
N LEU A 17 4.71 -10.10 4.08
CA LEU A 17 4.09 -11.42 4.26
C LEU A 17 4.57 -12.01 5.56
N ASP A 18 3.64 -12.34 6.46
CA ASP A 18 3.91 -13.13 7.66
C ASP A 18 3.71 -14.59 7.30
N ARG A 19 4.81 -15.32 7.10
CA ARG A 19 4.74 -16.72 6.67
C ARG A 19 4.22 -17.65 7.75
N THR A 20 4.33 -17.24 9.02
CA THR A 20 3.80 -18.04 10.12
C THR A 20 2.27 -18.05 10.11
N LYS A 21 1.66 -16.90 9.90
CA LYS A 21 0.20 -16.76 9.84
C LYS A 21 -0.37 -16.87 8.44
N GLY A 22 0.49 -16.71 7.42
CA GLY A 22 0.06 -16.77 6.02
C GLY A 22 -0.68 -15.55 5.53
N ASN A 23 -0.57 -14.41 6.22
CA ASN A 23 -1.26 -13.20 5.80
C ASN A 23 -0.27 -12.09 5.43
N VAL A 24 -0.76 -11.12 4.66
CA VAL A 24 0.02 -9.95 4.26
C VAL A 24 -0.50 -8.73 5.00
N LEU A 25 0.44 -7.94 5.51
CA LEU A 25 0.14 -6.68 6.19
C LEU A 25 0.68 -5.51 5.40
N CYS A 26 -0.04 -4.40 5.42
CA CYS A 26 0.43 -3.15 4.84
C CYS A 26 1.02 -2.29 5.95
N HIS A 27 2.28 -1.93 5.79
CA HIS A 27 2.98 -1.03 6.72
C HIS A 27 3.08 0.34 6.08
N VAL A 28 2.70 1.37 6.82
CA VAL A 28 2.63 2.73 6.29
C VAL A 28 3.52 3.63 7.13
N GLY A 29 4.42 4.36 6.47
CA GLY A 29 5.34 5.27 7.14
C GLY A 29 4.70 6.60 7.53
N PRO A 30 5.37 7.33 8.43
CA PRO A 30 6.70 7.02 8.96
C PRO A 30 6.62 5.96 10.06
N THR A 31 7.44 4.93 9.94
CA THR A 31 7.50 3.88 10.94
C THR A 31 8.79 3.07 10.80
N LYS A 32 9.16 2.40 11.88
CA LYS A 32 10.28 1.46 11.88
C LYS A 32 9.77 0.17 12.51
N THR A 33 9.91 -0.92 11.78
CA THR A 33 9.41 -2.23 12.19
C THR A 33 10.52 -3.25 12.07
N SER A 34 10.76 -4.03 13.13
CA SER A 34 11.70 -5.14 13.06
C SER A 34 11.03 -6.32 12.39
N LEU A 35 11.67 -6.85 11.36
CA LEU A 35 11.19 -8.01 10.64
C LEU A 35 11.82 -9.27 11.20
N SER A 36 11.01 -10.28 11.48
CA SER A 36 11.50 -11.59 11.91
C SER A 36 11.88 -12.43 10.70
N GLN A 37 12.41 -13.65 10.94
CA GLN A 37 12.75 -14.56 9.88
C GLN A 37 11.54 -15.06 9.10
N SER A 38 10.39 -15.08 9.73
CA SER A 38 9.15 -15.48 9.07
C SER A 38 8.49 -14.35 8.28
N ASP A 39 9.01 -13.13 8.39
CA ASP A 39 8.51 -11.99 7.64
C ASP A 39 9.26 -11.83 6.34
N GLU A 40 8.52 -11.57 5.27
CA GLU A 40 9.11 -11.42 3.94
C GLU A 40 8.55 -10.20 3.25
N LEU A 41 9.44 -9.35 2.72
CA LEU A 41 9.03 -8.22 1.91
C LEU A 41 8.49 -8.72 0.58
N VAL A 42 7.32 -8.25 0.20
CA VAL A 42 6.64 -8.69 -1.02
C VAL A 42 6.12 -7.50 -1.79
N ARG A 43 5.93 -7.70 -3.08
CA ARG A 43 5.18 -6.77 -3.93
C ARG A 43 4.00 -7.49 -4.53
N PHE A 44 2.95 -6.78 -4.81
CA PHE A 44 1.77 -7.34 -5.46
C PHE A 44 1.94 -7.28 -6.96
N ASP A 45 1.84 -8.43 -7.62
CA ASP A 45 1.87 -8.52 -9.07
C ASP A 45 0.44 -8.53 -9.61
N SER A 46 0.06 -7.45 -10.29
CA SER A 46 -1.30 -7.29 -10.80
C SER A 46 -1.67 -8.26 -11.91
N ARG A 47 -0.67 -8.81 -12.61
CA ARG A 47 -0.93 -9.78 -13.67
C ARG A 47 -1.34 -11.14 -13.12
N SER A 48 -0.52 -11.67 -12.21
CA SER A 48 -0.81 -12.95 -11.59
C SER A 48 -1.74 -12.84 -10.39
N LYS A 49 -1.94 -11.62 -9.89
CA LYS A 49 -2.71 -11.32 -8.68
C LYS A 49 -2.14 -12.03 -7.45
N LYS A 50 -0.82 -12.16 -7.41
CA LYS A 50 -0.09 -12.81 -6.33
C LYS A 50 0.95 -11.87 -5.75
N PHE A 51 1.33 -12.15 -4.50
CA PHE A 51 2.43 -11.46 -3.86
C PHE A 51 3.72 -12.19 -4.19
N LEU A 52 4.71 -11.45 -4.65
CA LEU A 52 6.01 -12.01 -5.03
C LEU A 52 7.08 -11.46 -4.11
N PRO A 53 8.05 -12.29 -3.68
CA PRO A 53 9.19 -11.80 -2.92
C PRO A 53 9.96 -10.75 -3.72
N CYS A 54 10.47 -9.74 -3.02
CA CYS A 54 11.23 -8.68 -3.66
C CYS A 54 12.30 -8.12 -2.74
N GLY A 55 13.22 -7.35 -3.31
CA GLY A 55 14.26 -6.68 -2.54
C GLY A 55 13.73 -5.52 -1.75
N TYR A 56 14.53 -5.02 -0.82
CA TYR A 56 14.15 -3.96 0.10
C TYR A 56 13.66 -2.70 -0.65
N ASN A 57 14.46 -2.25 -1.62
CA ASN A 57 14.10 -1.03 -2.36
C ASN A 57 12.87 -1.22 -3.25
N GLU A 58 12.65 -2.42 -3.73
CA GLU A 58 11.50 -2.73 -4.58
C GLU A 58 10.20 -2.82 -3.77
N ALA A 59 10.31 -3.15 -2.49
CA ALA A 59 9.15 -3.30 -1.63
C ALA A 59 8.56 -1.95 -1.24
N ILE A 60 9.37 -0.89 -1.19
CA ILE A 60 8.94 0.42 -0.73
C ILE A 60 8.32 1.19 -1.87
N SER A 61 7.08 1.63 -1.67
CA SER A 61 6.33 2.43 -2.64
C SER A 61 5.97 3.78 -2.05
N LEU A 62 5.76 4.76 -2.93
CA LEU A 62 5.34 6.09 -2.52
C LEU A 62 3.82 6.20 -2.52
N PHE A 63 3.29 7.05 -1.63
CA PHE A 63 1.86 7.32 -1.61
C PHE A 63 1.38 7.82 -2.96
N ALA A 64 0.15 7.48 -3.30
CA ALA A 64 -0.57 8.15 -4.36
C ALA A 64 -0.98 9.53 -3.86
N SER A 65 -0.74 10.58 -4.65
CA SER A 65 -1.05 11.94 -4.21
C SER A 65 -1.47 12.82 -5.38
N ALA A 66 -2.31 13.79 -5.08
CA ALA A 66 -2.70 14.82 -6.02
C ALA A 66 -2.64 16.18 -5.34
N PRO A 67 -2.03 17.19 -5.97
CA PRO A 67 -2.00 18.53 -5.40
C PRO A 67 -3.34 19.23 -5.56
N GLU A 68 -3.42 20.44 -5.02
CA GLU A 68 -4.61 21.27 -5.16
C GLU A 68 -4.93 21.50 -6.64
N ASN A 69 -6.21 21.49 -6.97
CA ASN A 69 -6.73 21.64 -8.33
C ASN A 69 -6.49 20.44 -9.25
N TRP A 70 -5.92 19.38 -8.70
CA TRP A 70 -5.82 18.08 -9.37
C TRP A 70 -6.69 17.09 -8.62
N TYR A 71 -6.86 15.90 -9.19
CA TYR A 71 -7.58 14.82 -8.51
C TYR A 71 -6.96 13.47 -8.81
N LEU A 72 -7.25 12.51 -7.93
CA LEU A 72 -6.85 11.12 -8.12
C LEU A 72 -8.04 10.33 -8.64
N VAL A 73 -7.80 9.55 -9.68
CA VAL A 73 -8.74 8.52 -10.09
C VAL A 73 -8.28 7.23 -9.44
N LEU A 74 -8.99 6.78 -8.41
CA LEU A 74 -8.68 5.55 -7.69
C LEU A 74 -9.47 4.41 -8.28
N LYS A 75 -8.75 3.39 -8.75
CA LYS A 75 -9.36 2.16 -9.26
C LYS A 75 -9.39 1.10 -8.17
N ASN A 76 -10.48 0.39 -8.06
CA ASN A 76 -10.71 -0.66 -7.07
C ASN A 76 -10.71 -0.12 -5.64
N PRO A 77 -11.57 0.88 -5.35
CA PRO A 77 -11.65 1.41 -3.98
C PRO A 77 -12.30 0.39 -3.06
N THR A 78 -12.11 0.59 -1.75
CA THR A 78 -12.89 -0.17 -0.78
C THR A 78 -14.32 0.37 -0.77
N LYS A 79 -15.27 -0.49 -0.52
CA LYS A 79 -16.69 -0.10 -0.43
C LYS A 79 -16.91 0.90 0.71
N SER A 80 -16.21 0.68 1.82
CA SER A 80 -16.29 1.56 2.99
C SER A 80 -15.53 2.87 2.83
N GLY A 81 -14.68 3.00 1.81
CA GLY A 81 -13.78 4.13 1.65
C GLY A 81 -12.54 4.06 2.52
N ARG A 82 -12.29 2.93 3.18
CA ARG A 82 -11.17 2.76 4.07
C ARG A 82 -9.85 2.81 3.29
N ARG A 83 -8.83 3.40 3.90
CA ARG A 83 -7.48 3.51 3.34
C ARG A 83 -6.46 3.07 4.38
N PRO A 84 -5.26 2.61 3.96
CA PRO A 84 -4.22 2.31 4.94
C PRO A 84 -3.86 3.54 5.78
N THR A 85 -3.66 3.32 7.07
CA THR A 85 -3.30 4.40 8.01
C THR A 85 -1.86 4.22 8.46
N VAL A 86 -1.27 5.30 8.96
CA VAL A 86 0.10 5.29 9.47
C VAL A 86 0.27 4.25 10.56
N GLY A 87 1.38 3.49 10.48
CA GLY A 87 1.74 2.49 11.46
C GLY A 87 1.87 1.12 10.83
N THR A 88 1.88 0.11 11.69
CA THR A 88 2.00 -1.28 11.29
C THR A 88 0.65 -1.99 11.46
N SER A 89 0.58 -3.20 10.94
CA SER A 89 -0.57 -4.10 11.16
C SER A 89 -1.86 -3.66 10.49
N ASN A 90 -1.75 -2.98 9.35
CA ASN A 90 -2.93 -2.70 8.53
C ASN A 90 -3.32 -3.98 7.80
N ASN A 91 -4.40 -4.60 8.23
CA ASN A 91 -4.92 -5.79 7.56
C ASN A 91 -5.50 -5.42 6.19
N LEU A 92 -5.40 -6.34 5.26
CA LEU A 92 -5.98 -6.13 3.93
C LEU A 92 -7.50 -6.13 4.03
N PRO A 93 -8.18 -5.24 3.28
CA PRO A 93 -9.63 -5.20 3.32
C PRO A 93 -10.25 -6.34 2.51
N GLU A 94 -11.46 -6.71 2.89
CA GLU A 94 -12.25 -7.69 2.16
C GLU A 94 -13.29 -7.05 1.24
N ASP A 95 -13.43 -5.72 1.32
CA ASP A 95 -14.49 -4.98 0.64
C ASP A 95 -14.01 -4.17 -0.57
N ILE A 96 -12.94 -4.61 -1.24
CA ILE A 96 -12.48 -3.96 -2.45
C ILE A 96 -13.46 -4.21 -3.60
N GLU A 97 -13.89 -3.13 -4.25
CA GLU A 97 -14.80 -3.20 -5.40
C GLU A 97 -14.02 -3.20 -6.70
N VAL A 98 -13.75 -4.38 -7.25
CA VAL A 98 -12.96 -4.51 -8.47
C VAL A 98 -13.71 -3.90 -9.66
N GLY A 99 -13.00 -3.09 -10.43
CA GLY A 99 -13.53 -2.45 -11.63
C GLY A 99 -14.16 -1.08 -11.39
N ARG A 100 -14.41 -0.71 -10.15
CA ARG A 100 -14.94 0.62 -9.84
C ARG A 100 -13.83 1.66 -9.88
N LYS A 101 -14.18 2.88 -10.25
CA LYS A 101 -13.30 4.04 -10.21
C LYS A 101 -13.99 5.17 -9.49
N ILE A 102 -13.24 5.89 -8.66
CA ILE A 102 -13.76 7.08 -7.99
C ILE A 102 -12.77 8.23 -8.18
N ASN A 103 -13.29 9.45 -8.17
CA ASN A 103 -12.48 10.65 -8.25
C ASN A 103 -12.32 11.23 -6.86
N ILE A 104 -11.09 11.49 -6.45
CA ILE A 104 -10.78 12.05 -5.14
C ILE A 104 -10.09 13.40 -5.37
N PRO A 105 -10.71 14.52 -4.97
CA PRO A 105 -10.11 15.82 -5.19
C PRO A 105 -8.88 16.03 -4.32
N GLY A 106 -7.90 16.71 -4.87
CA GLY A 106 -6.74 17.11 -4.10
C GLY A 106 -7.00 18.36 -3.26
N PRO A 107 -6.10 18.69 -2.33
CA PRO A 107 -4.88 17.93 -2.06
C PRO A 107 -5.18 16.64 -1.30
N VAL A 108 -4.55 15.56 -1.70
CA VAL A 108 -4.75 14.26 -1.08
C VAL A 108 -3.49 13.41 -1.23
N SER A 109 -3.21 12.57 -0.24
CA SER A 109 -2.08 11.66 -0.27
C SER A 109 -2.36 10.46 0.64
N PHE A 110 -2.23 9.25 0.10
CA PHE A 110 -2.47 8.04 0.89
C PHE A 110 -1.83 6.81 0.25
N ALA A 111 -1.59 5.80 1.08
CA ALA A 111 -1.09 4.51 0.62
C ALA A 111 -2.21 3.70 -0.02
N LEU A 112 -1.83 2.79 -0.92
CA LEU A 112 -2.78 1.94 -1.62
C LEU A 112 -2.77 0.53 -1.04
N TYR A 113 -3.95 -0.09 -0.99
CA TYR A 113 -4.05 -1.54 -0.75
C TYR A 113 -3.64 -2.30 -2.01
N PRO A 114 -3.20 -3.57 -1.86
CA PRO A 114 -2.82 -4.37 -3.03
C PRO A 114 -3.96 -4.46 -4.05
N GLY A 115 -3.62 -4.27 -5.32
CA GLY A 115 -4.60 -4.30 -6.39
C GLY A 115 -5.27 -2.97 -6.69
N GLN A 116 -5.11 -1.99 -5.82
CA GLN A 116 -5.59 -0.63 -6.12
C GLN A 116 -4.59 0.10 -7.00
N MET A 117 -5.11 0.92 -7.88
CA MET A 117 -4.29 1.77 -8.75
C MET A 117 -4.82 3.19 -8.71
N ALA A 118 -3.90 4.15 -8.84
CA ALA A 118 -4.28 5.56 -8.81
C ALA A 118 -3.60 6.30 -9.95
N LYS A 119 -4.34 7.22 -10.56
CA LYS A 119 -3.83 8.08 -11.63
C LYS A 119 -4.13 9.53 -11.25
N VAL A 120 -3.11 10.37 -11.36
CA VAL A 120 -3.25 11.80 -11.08
C VAL A 120 -3.70 12.51 -12.35
N VAL A 121 -4.77 13.29 -12.24
CA VAL A 121 -5.35 14.01 -13.38
C VAL A 121 -5.50 15.48 -13.02
N LYS A 122 -5.12 16.34 -13.95
CA LYS A 122 -5.24 17.77 -13.76
C LYS A 122 -6.72 18.17 -13.81
N GLY A 123 -7.15 18.91 -12.78
CA GLY A 123 -8.49 19.47 -12.74
C GLY A 123 -8.57 20.80 -13.49
N HIS A 124 -9.78 21.32 -13.56
CA HIS A 124 -10.04 22.63 -14.16
C HIS A 124 -10.11 23.72 -13.12
#